data_b2e7d99bda23426358e359a1a379ca53
#
_entry.id   b2e7d99bda23426358e359a1a379ca53
#
_cell.length_a   1.000
_cell.length_b   1.000
_cell.length_c   1.000
_cell.angle_alpha   90.00
_cell.angle_beta   90.00
_cell.angle_gamma   90.00
#
_symmetry.space_group_name_H-M   'P 1'
#
loop_
_entity.id
_entity.type
_entity.pdbx_description
1 polymer ?
#
loop_
_entity_poly.entity_id
_entity_poly.type
_entity_poly.pdbx_seq_one_letter_code
_entity_poly.pdbx_strand_id
1 'polypeptide(L)'
;MSKPNFDLSNLALQMVLPNNELIYDDKGMPSVMVKIPKFKISDVITGGSSNTHPAFIVNGKEIDAIYISKYLNVVDDGRAYSLPGQDPANTLNFDQAVQYCTAKGEGWHLMTNAEWAAVELWCLKNGFIPKGNNNYGKDGSESNRKAIPSNMDGSNVGRTATGTGPLSWYHDGTVCGIADLKGDVWEWSGGLRFVFGEVQVLADNSAADLDNPQNASSAMWKAIDATSGSLIDPKGDGRTANSVKVDIVSGKMQYTTTIANATGNVNCKFAEITCAASIGAAAKAVLQALGLLCTDTSADYATSQCYLNNAEAERLVYRGGYWGNSAFGLF
;
A
#
# COMPACT_ATOMS: atom_id res chain seq x y z
N MET A 1 14.96 17.56 15.94
CA MET A 1 15.82 17.31 17.14
C MET A 1 16.78 16.17 16.83
N SER A 2 18.06 16.29 17.22
CA SER A 2 18.98 15.14 17.06
C SER A 2 18.50 14.00 17.96
N LYS A 3 18.51 12.77 17.42
CA LYS A 3 18.29 11.56 18.24
C LYS A 3 19.24 11.61 19.45
N PRO A 4 18.78 11.28 20.67
CA PRO A 4 19.70 11.14 21.80
C PRO A 4 20.76 10.11 21.44
N ASN A 5 22.02 10.34 21.85
CA ASN A 5 23.13 9.41 21.60
C ASN A 5 22.89 8.01 22.18
N PHE A 6 21.93 7.89 23.10
CA PHE A 6 21.50 6.64 23.70
C PHE A 6 19.99 6.71 23.99
N ASP A 7 19.20 5.90 23.29
CA ASP A 7 17.77 5.76 23.49
C ASP A 7 17.46 4.41 24.16
N LEU A 8 17.28 4.45 25.47
CA LEU A 8 16.98 3.27 26.27
C LEU A 8 15.62 2.66 25.90
N SER A 9 14.64 3.47 25.55
CA SER A 9 13.31 2.99 25.15
C SER A 9 13.37 2.22 23.84
N ASN A 10 14.12 2.74 22.87
CA ASN A 10 14.32 2.05 21.59
C ASN A 10 15.14 0.77 21.77
N LEU A 11 16.18 0.79 22.60
CA LEU A 11 16.97 -0.41 22.91
C LEU A 11 16.09 -1.48 23.56
N ALA A 12 15.27 -1.12 24.55
CA ALA A 12 14.35 -2.05 25.22
C ALA A 12 13.33 -2.63 24.23
N LEU A 13 12.79 -1.82 23.31
CA LEU A 13 11.90 -2.30 22.26
C LEU A 13 12.60 -3.33 21.38
N GLN A 14 13.80 -3.03 20.87
CA GLN A 14 14.55 -3.92 19.98
C GLN A 14 14.99 -5.24 20.64
N MET A 15 15.18 -5.26 21.95
CA MET A 15 15.46 -6.48 22.70
C MET A 15 14.28 -7.46 22.70
N VAL A 16 13.05 -6.95 22.62
CA VAL A 16 11.82 -7.75 22.64
C VAL A 16 11.26 -7.96 21.23
N LEU A 17 11.37 -6.92 20.38
CA LEU A 17 10.84 -6.88 19.01
C LEU A 17 11.97 -6.53 18.04
N PRO A 18 12.81 -7.49 17.64
CA PRO A 18 13.81 -7.28 16.59
C PRO A 18 13.20 -6.69 15.32
N ASN A 19 13.93 -5.82 14.64
CA ASN A 19 13.49 -5.04 13.47
C ASN A 19 12.37 -4.01 13.73
N ASN A 20 11.98 -3.79 14.98
CA ASN A 20 11.11 -2.68 15.35
C ASN A 20 11.93 -1.54 15.96
N GLU A 21 11.58 -0.31 15.61
CA GLU A 21 12.25 0.90 16.07
C GLU A 21 11.23 1.93 16.56
N LEU A 22 11.58 2.69 17.61
CA LEU A 22 10.89 3.92 17.95
C LEU A 22 11.50 5.04 17.11
N ILE A 23 10.68 5.62 16.23
CA ILE A 23 11.07 6.80 15.45
C ILE A 23 10.27 7.98 15.98
N TYR A 24 10.97 9.04 16.32
CA TYR A 24 10.40 10.25 16.94
C TYR A 24 10.14 11.30 15.86
N ASP A 25 9.04 12.01 16.01
CA ASP A 25 8.74 13.19 15.19
C ASP A 25 9.57 14.40 15.65
N ASP A 26 9.36 15.56 15.02
CA ASP A 26 10.07 16.81 15.35
C ASP A 26 9.69 17.39 16.72
N LYS A 27 8.58 16.91 17.33
CA LYS A 27 8.17 17.25 18.72
C LYS A 27 8.65 16.23 19.76
N GLY A 28 9.32 15.15 19.33
CA GLY A 28 9.81 14.09 20.20
C GLY A 28 8.76 13.04 20.58
N MET A 29 7.65 12.97 19.84
CA MET A 29 6.63 11.94 20.04
C MET A 29 6.97 10.67 19.23
N PRO A 30 6.92 9.47 19.84
CA PRO A 30 7.32 8.23 19.19
C PRO A 30 6.22 7.64 18.29
N SER A 31 6.66 6.91 17.27
CA SER A 31 5.87 5.91 16.56
C SER A 31 6.64 4.59 16.54
N VAL A 32 5.94 3.47 16.69
CA VAL A 32 6.54 2.14 16.54
C VAL A 32 6.57 1.81 15.05
N MET A 33 7.78 1.58 14.52
CA MET A 33 7.99 1.31 13.10
C MET A 33 8.62 -0.06 12.91
N VAL A 34 8.28 -0.73 11.81
CA VAL A 34 8.90 -1.97 11.35
C VAL A 34 9.89 -1.64 10.25
N LYS A 35 11.15 -2.06 10.45
CA LYS A 35 12.20 -1.90 9.46
C LYS A 35 12.13 -3.04 8.43
N ILE A 36 11.97 -2.68 7.16
CA ILE A 36 12.03 -3.60 6.02
C ILE A 36 13.34 -3.34 5.28
N PRO A 37 14.32 -4.25 5.34
CA PRO A 37 15.59 -4.11 4.63
C PRO A 37 15.42 -4.15 3.12
N LYS A 38 16.31 -3.46 2.40
CA LYS A 38 16.37 -3.44 0.94
C LYS A 38 16.51 -4.85 0.37
N PHE A 39 15.74 -5.11 -0.70
CA PHE A 39 15.81 -6.33 -1.48
C PHE A 39 15.64 -6.05 -2.99
N LYS A 40 15.95 -7.03 -3.82
CA LYS A 40 15.79 -6.98 -5.27
C LYS A 40 14.43 -7.50 -5.70
N ILE A 41 13.95 -7.10 -6.87
CA ILE A 41 12.70 -7.64 -7.45
C ILE A 41 12.77 -9.17 -7.55
N SER A 42 13.92 -9.74 -7.91
CA SER A 42 14.14 -11.20 -7.99
C SER A 42 13.99 -11.94 -6.66
N ASP A 43 14.14 -11.24 -5.53
CA ASP A 43 14.02 -11.86 -4.21
C ASP A 43 12.56 -12.13 -3.85
N VAL A 44 11.63 -11.38 -4.44
CA VAL A 44 10.18 -11.47 -4.16
C VAL A 44 9.35 -11.93 -5.35
N ILE A 45 9.81 -11.77 -6.58
CA ILE A 45 9.13 -12.23 -7.81
C ILE A 45 10.01 -13.27 -8.52
N THR A 46 9.52 -14.48 -8.68
CA THR A 46 10.22 -15.54 -9.42
C THR A 46 10.40 -15.12 -10.89
N GLY A 47 11.66 -15.11 -11.35
CA GLY A 47 12.02 -14.62 -12.68
C GLY A 47 12.06 -13.10 -12.81
N GLY A 48 11.90 -12.37 -11.70
CA GLY A 48 12.06 -10.92 -11.64
C GLY A 48 13.49 -10.47 -11.92
N SER A 49 13.66 -9.16 -12.21
CA SER A 49 14.97 -8.59 -12.47
C SER A 49 15.84 -8.54 -11.21
N SER A 50 17.17 -8.47 -11.39
CA SER A 50 18.14 -8.27 -10.30
C SER A 50 18.22 -6.82 -9.81
N ASN A 51 17.38 -5.92 -10.32
CA ASN A 51 17.35 -4.54 -9.89
C ASN A 51 16.76 -4.43 -8.48
N THR A 52 17.15 -3.39 -7.77
CA THR A 52 16.54 -3.02 -6.47
C THR A 52 15.04 -2.78 -6.66
N HIS A 53 14.23 -3.28 -5.70
CA HIS A 53 12.77 -3.04 -5.74
C HIS A 53 12.48 -1.53 -5.62
N PRO A 54 11.49 -0.97 -6.38
CA PRO A 54 11.18 0.45 -6.41
C PRO A 54 11.02 1.11 -5.04
N ALA A 55 10.48 0.41 -4.06
CA ALA A 55 10.30 0.92 -2.69
C ALA A 55 11.60 1.43 -2.03
N PHE A 56 12.73 0.99 -2.49
CA PHE A 56 14.04 1.33 -1.92
C PHE A 56 14.82 2.32 -2.79
N ILE A 57 14.13 3.05 -3.68
CA ILE A 57 14.72 4.08 -4.54
C ILE A 57 13.92 5.36 -4.40
N VAL A 58 14.51 6.40 -3.82
CA VAL A 58 13.89 7.73 -3.67
C VAL A 58 14.69 8.74 -4.48
N ASN A 59 14.05 9.44 -5.42
CA ASN A 59 14.71 10.40 -6.32
C ASN A 59 15.97 9.83 -7.01
N GLY A 60 15.88 8.56 -7.45
CA GLY A 60 16.99 7.85 -8.11
C GLY A 60 18.13 7.43 -7.19
N LYS A 61 17.98 7.55 -5.87
CA LYS A 61 18.97 7.11 -4.88
C LYS A 61 18.45 5.90 -4.11
N GLU A 62 19.26 4.85 -4.03
CA GLU A 62 18.95 3.70 -3.19
C GLU A 62 19.06 4.04 -1.71
N ILE A 63 18.10 3.51 -0.94
CA ILE A 63 18.10 3.52 0.53
C ILE A 63 18.18 2.09 1.05
N ASP A 64 18.79 1.88 2.23
CA ASP A 64 19.05 0.53 2.75
C ASP A 64 17.84 -0.13 3.41
N ALA A 65 16.82 0.64 3.76
CA ALA A 65 15.58 0.15 4.37
C ALA A 65 14.47 1.19 4.24
N ILE A 66 13.22 0.71 4.26
CA ILE A 66 12.03 1.52 4.52
C ILE A 66 11.53 1.21 5.94
N TYR A 67 10.78 2.16 6.51
CA TYR A 67 10.19 2.03 7.85
C TYR A 67 8.69 2.21 7.75
N ILE A 68 7.94 1.14 7.99
CA ILE A 68 6.49 1.11 7.90
C ILE A 68 5.90 1.18 9.31
N SER A 69 4.84 1.97 9.50
CA SER A 69 4.06 1.97 10.74
C SER A 69 3.69 0.54 11.14
N LYS A 70 4.06 0.15 12.37
CA LYS A 70 3.73 -1.19 12.89
C LYS A 70 2.24 -1.38 13.05
N TYR A 71 1.54 -0.32 13.41
CA TYR A 71 0.11 -0.30 13.69
C TYR A 71 -0.58 0.73 12.79
N LEU A 72 -1.85 0.49 12.47
CA LEU A 72 -2.71 1.52 11.89
C LEU A 72 -2.61 2.79 12.72
N ASN A 73 -2.47 3.94 12.05
CA ASN A 73 -2.19 5.18 12.77
C ASN A 73 -3.42 5.73 13.48
N VAL A 74 -3.20 6.31 14.64
CA VAL A 74 -4.11 7.24 15.32
C VAL A 74 -3.69 8.66 14.99
N VAL A 75 -4.63 9.61 14.94
CA VAL A 75 -4.33 11.03 14.75
C VAL A 75 -4.50 11.77 16.07
N ASP A 76 -3.44 12.42 16.52
CA ASP A 76 -3.43 13.29 17.68
C ASP A 76 -2.74 14.62 17.32
N ASP A 77 -3.33 15.75 17.69
CA ASP A 77 -2.87 17.09 17.36
C ASP A 77 -2.50 17.27 15.87
N GLY A 78 -3.30 16.68 14.96
CA GLY A 78 -3.10 16.75 13.52
C GLY A 78 -1.88 15.97 13.00
N ARG A 79 -1.39 14.96 13.73
CA ARG A 79 -0.25 14.12 13.39
C ARG A 79 -0.59 12.65 13.53
N ALA A 80 -0.08 11.83 12.61
CA ALA A 80 -0.34 10.39 12.57
C ALA A 80 0.71 9.62 13.38
N TYR A 81 0.28 8.78 14.33
CA TYR A 81 1.17 8.00 15.20
C TYR A 81 0.85 6.51 15.15
N SER A 82 1.86 5.69 14.96
CA SER A 82 1.79 4.23 15.02
C SER A 82 1.92 3.77 16.48
N LEU A 83 0.78 3.54 17.13
CA LEU A 83 0.71 3.16 18.55
C LEU A 83 -0.19 1.92 18.74
N PRO A 84 0.15 1.02 19.67
CA PRO A 84 -0.67 -0.16 19.96
C PRO A 84 -1.92 0.17 20.76
N GLY A 85 -2.97 -0.63 20.57
CA GLY A 85 -4.18 -0.57 21.40
C GLY A 85 -5.05 0.66 21.22
N GLN A 86 -4.93 1.35 20.09
CA GLN A 86 -5.67 2.58 19.77
C GLN A 86 -6.84 2.29 18.82
N ASP A 87 -7.86 3.16 18.81
CA ASP A 87 -8.86 3.18 17.74
C ASP A 87 -8.22 3.82 16.49
N PRO A 88 -8.13 3.12 15.34
CA PRO A 88 -7.45 3.66 14.17
C PRO A 88 -8.18 4.86 13.59
N ALA A 89 -7.41 5.82 13.08
CA ALA A 89 -7.94 6.96 12.35
C ALA A 89 -8.76 6.50 11.15
N ASN A 90 -9.88 7.17 10.90
CA ASN A 90 -10.80 6.81 9.82
C ASN A 90 -11.54 8.06 9.31
N THR A 91 -12.32 7.88 8.22
CA THR A 91 -13.13 8.97 7.63
C THR A 91 -12.26 10.17 7.20
N LEU A 92 -11.08 9.90 6.65
CA LEU A 92 -10.12 10.89 6.16
C LEU A 92 -10.11 10.87 4.63
N ASN A 93 -9.97 12.05 4.02
CA ASN A 93 -9.63 12.13 2.61
C ASN A 93 -8.09 11.99 2.40
N PHE A 94 -7.66 11.83 1.16
CA PHE A 94 -6.25 11.64 0.80
C PHE A 94 -5.36 12.80 1.29
N ASP A 95 -5.79 14.05 1.07
CA ASP A 95 -4.99 15.22 1.45
C ASP A 95 -4.80 15.31 2.97
N GLN A 96 -5.84 14.97 3.75
CA GLN A 96 -5.73 14.87 5.21
C GLN A 96 -4.77 13.77 5.64
N ALA A 97 -4.81 12.60 5.00
CA ALA A 97 -3.89 11.51 5.30
C ALA A 97 -2.43 11.89 5.01
N VAL A 98 -2.16 12.52 3.87
CA VAL A 98 -0.84 13.09 3.56
C VAL A 98 -0.42 14.11 4.61
N GLN A 99 -1.30 15.08 4.91
CA GLN A 99 -1.02 16.16 5.86
C GLN A 99 -0.66 15.64 7.25
N TYR A 100 -1.41 14.68 7.80
CA TYR A 100 -1.16 14.15 9.14
C TYR A 100 0.15 13.35 9.24
N CYS A 101 0.55 12.69 8.17
CA CYS A 101 1.85 12.03 8.11
C CYS A 101 2.98 13.05 8.03
N THR A 102 2.90 14.01 7.10
CA THR A 102 3.96 14.99 6.83
C THR A 102 4.12 16.03 7.93
N ALA A 103 3.05 16.33 8.69
CA ALA A 103 3.10 17.22 9.86
C ALA A 103 4.08 16.78 10.96
N LYS A 104 4.57 15.54 10.90
CA LYS A 104 5.55 14.99 11.85
C LYS A 104 6.99 15.44 11.58
N GLY A 105 7.24 16.09 10.44
CA GLY A 105 8.55 16.60 10.06
C GLY A 105 9.22 15.82 8.93
N GLU A 106 10.45 16.15 8.63
CA GLU A 106 11.23 15.58 7.54
C GLU A 106 11.31 14.05 7.62
N GLY A 107 11.14 13.39 6.46
CA GLY A 107 11.19 11.93 6.30
C GLY A 107 9.88 11.20 6.63
N TRP A 108 8.88 11.88 7.21
CA TRP A 108 7.56 11.30 7.45
C TRP A 108 6.66 11.52 6.23
N HIS A 109 6.04 10.45 5.73
CA HIS A 109 5.17 10.48 4.57
C HIS A 109 4.02 9.47 4.70
N LEU A 110 2.99 9.63 3.88
CA LEU A 110 1.96 8.62 3.71
C LEU A 110 2.58 7.39 3.04
N MET A 111 2.30 6.18 3.54
CA MET A 111 2.77 4.93 2.91
C MET A 111 2.50 4.95 1.41
N THR A 112 3.55 4.70 0.62
CA THR A 112 3.44 4.77 -0.83
C THR A 112 2.97 3.44 -1.42
N ASN A 113 2.50 3.46 -2.68
CA ASN A 113 2.18 2.25 -3.41
C ASN A 113 3.41 1.34 -3.60
N ALA A 114 4.61 1.91 -3.80
CA ALA A 114 5.84 1.13 -3.92
C ALA A 114 6.19 0.40 -2.62
N GLU A 115 6.02 1.05 -1.48
CA GLU A 115 6.22 0.45 -0.15
C GLU A 115 5.18 -0.63 0.15
N TRP A 116 3.91 -0.37 -0.16
CA TRP A 116 2.86 -1.38 -0.05
C TRP A 116 3.19 -2.59 -0.91
N ALA A 117 3.55 -2.40 -2.18
CA ALA A 117 3.96 -3.47 -3.10
C ALA A 117 5.15 -4.29 -2.56
N ALA A 118 6.13 -3.64 -1.94
CA ALA A 118 7.25 -4.35 -1.32
C ALA A 118 6.79 -5.30 -0.21
N VAL A 119 5.89 -4.82 0.67
CA VAL A 119 5.38 -5.63 1.79
C VAL A 119 4.50 -6.79 1.27
N GLU A 120 3.58 -6.51 0.35
CA GLU A 120 2.68 -7.55 -0.20
C GLU A 120 3.45 -8.64 -0.96
N LEU A 121 4.43 -8.26 -1.80
CA LEU A 121 5.26 -9.21 -2.54
C LEU A 121 6.16 -10.02 -1.61
N TRP A 122 6.67 -9.40 -0.54
CA TRP A 122 7.41 -10.11 0.51
C TRP A 122 6.53 -11.15 1.21
N CYS A 123 5.30 -10.79 1.58
CA CYS A 123 4.33 -11.72 2.17
C CYS A 123 4.06 -12.91 1.25
N LEU A 124 3.80 -12.63 -0.04
CA LEU A 124 3.56 -13.66 -1.05
C LEU A 124 4.75 -14.62 -1.18
N LYS A 125 5.97 -14.07 -1.32
CA LYS A 125 7.20 -14.86 -1.46
C LYS A 125 7.44 -15.80 -0.28
N ASN A 126 7.09 -15.35 0.92
CA ASN A 126 7.28 -16.13 2.14
C ASN A 126 6.07 -17.04 2.47
N GLY A 127 5.05 -17.08 1.58
CA GLY A 127 3.88 -17.92 1.75
C GLY A 127 3.00 -17.52 2.94
N PHE A 128 3.05 -16.27 3.36
CA PHE A 128 2.30 -15.76 4.49
C PHE A 128 1.43 -14.57 4.09
N ILE A 129 0.14 -14.81 3.93
CA ILE A 129 -0.84 -13.76 3.65
C ILE A 129 -1.54 -13.37 4.95
N PRO A 130 -1.34 -12.14 5.46
CA PRO A 130 -1.91 -11.75 6.74
C PRO A 130 -3.44 -11.77 6.70
N LYS A 131 -4.02 -12.15 7.82
CA LYS A 131 -5.45 -12.02 8.13
C LYS A 131 -5.70 -10.65 8.76
N GLY A 132 -6.98 -10.34 9.06
CA GLY A 132 -7.31 -9.06 9.69
C GLY A 132 -8.79 -8.93 9.98
N ASN A 133 -9.20 -7.78 10.52
CA ASN A 133 -10.59 -7.49 10.79
C ASN A 133 -11.36 -7.17 9.50
N ASN A 134 -11.86 -8.19 8.83
CA ASN A 134 -12.70 -8.05 7.63
C ASN A 134 -14.12 -8.63 7.82
N ASN A 135 -14.41 -9.10 9.02
CA ASN A 135 -15.71 -9.67 9.38
C ASN A 135 -16.06 -9.37 10.85
N TYR A 136 -16.30 -8.09 11.13
CA TYR A 136 -16.84 -7.62 12.41
C TYR A 136 -16.06 -8.13 13.65
N GLY A 137 -14.80 -7.74 13.74
CA GLY A 137 -13.89 -8.05 14.86
C GLY A 137 -13.06 -9.31 14.68
N LYS A 138 -13.17 -9.97 13.53
CA LYS A 138 -12.41 -11.18 13.17
C LYS A 138 -12.09 -11.22 11.68
N ASP A 139 -11.23 -12.13 11.26
CA ASP A 139 -11.12 -12.51 9.85
C ASP A 139 -12.22 -13.52 9.48
N GLY A 140 -12.82 -13.39 8.30
CA GLY A 140 -13.87 -14.26 7.80
C GLY A 140 -13.46 -15.73 7.70
N SER A 141 -12.17 -16.02 7.58
CA SER A 141 -11.61 -17.38 7.57
C SER A 141 -11.25 -17.93 8.95
N GLU A 142 -11.36 -17.13 10.03
CA GLU A 142 -10.98 -17.50 11.39
C GLU A 142 -12.21 -17.49 12.31
N SER A 143 -12.66 -18.66 12.79
CA SER A 143 -13.90 -18.77 13.58
C SER A 143 -13.76 -18.26 15.02
N ASN A 144 -12.63 -18.50 15.67
CA ASN A 144 -12.46 -18.31 17.13
C ASN A 144 -11.45 -17.24 17.51
N ARG A 145 -10.79 -16.59 16.54
CA ARG A 145 -9.78 -15.56 16.76
C ARG A 145 -10.40 -14.19 16.52
N LYS A 146 -10.27 -13.28 17.48
CA LYS A 146 -10.82 -11.92 17.46
C LYS A 146 -9.81 -10.96 18.05
N ALA A 147 -9.88 -9.71 17.58
CA ALA A 147 -9.19 -8.59 18.21
C ALA A 147 -10.10 -7.90 19.24
N ILE A 148 -9.54 -6.99 20.01
CA ILE A 148 -10.27 -6.19 21.02
C ILE A 148 -11.06 -5.09 20.27
N PRO A 149 -12.40 -4.99 20.43
CA PRO A 149 -13.17 -3.93 19.81
C PRO A 149 -12.73 -2.54 20.30
N SER A 150 -12.55 -1.58 19.38
CA SER A 150 -12.35 -0.17 19.68
C SER A 150 -13.58 0.67 19.32
N ASN A 151 -14.40 0.19 18.38
CA ASN A 151 -15.63 0.87 17.95
C ASN A 151 -16.69 -0.14 17.55
N MET A 152 -17.95 0.26 17.64
CA MET A 152 -19.11 -0.54 17.23
C MET A 152 -19.75 0.03 15.97
N ASP A 153 -20.19 -0.86 15.08
CA ASP A 153 -21.02 -0.56 13.90
C ASP A 153 -22.39 -1.17 14.15
N GLY A 154 -23.29 -0.36 14.66
CA GLY A 154 -24.58 -0.82 15.18
C GLY A 154 -24.40 -1.79 16.35
N SER A 155 -24.91 -3.01 16.20
CA SER A 155 -24.73 -4.10 17.18
C SER A 155 -23.49 -4.97 16.96
N ASN A 156 -22.77 -4.72 15.87
CA ASN A 156 -21.57 -5.48 15.49
C ASN A 156 -20.29 -4.75 15.91
N VAL A 157 -19.19 -5.48 16.00
CA VAL A 157 -17.87 -4.87 16.14
C VAL A 157 -17.54 -4.18 14.80
N GLY A 158 -17.25 -2.91 14.87
CA GLY A 158 -16.67 -2.16 13.74
C GLY A 158 -15.16 -2.31 13.75
N ARG A 159 -14.46 -1.24 14.14
CA ARG A 159 -13.01 -1.24 14.26
C ARG A 159 -12.53 -1.98 15.49
N THR A 160 -11.27 -2.43 15.41
CA THR A 160 -10.56 -3.10 16.50
C THR A 160 -9.35 -2.27 16.93
N ALA A 161 -8.99 -2.39 18.20
CA ALA A 161 -7.81 -1.72 18.74
C ALA A 161 -6.54 -2.26 18.07
N THR A 162 -5.70 -1.35 17.58
CA THR A 162 -4.52 -1.63 16.75
C THR A 162 -3.58 -2.65 17.39
N GLY A 163 -3.16 -3.66 16.63
CA GLY A 163 -2.23 -4.70 17.05
C GLY A 163 -2.78 -5.66 18.12
N THR A 164 -4.08 -5.69 18.36
CA THR A 164 -4.69 -6.65 19.34
C THR A 164 -5.16 -7.94 18.69
N GLY A 165 -5.03 -8.04 17.37
CA GLY A 165 -5.34 -9.25 16.63
C GLY A 165 -4.36 -10.40 16.91
N PRO A 166 -4.70 -11.64 16.52
CA PRO A 166 -3.81 -12.78 16.64
C PRO A 166 -2.57 -12.65 15.74
N LEU A 167 -1.55 -13.48 15.95
CA LEU A 167 -0.32 -13.46 15.15
C LEU A 167 -0.55 -13.62 13.64
N SER A 168 -1.63 -14.27 13.25
CA SER A 168 -2.04 -14.38 11.84
C SER A 168 -2.39 -13.03 11.18
N TRP A 169 -2.56 -11.95 11.95
CA TRP A 169 -2.85 -10.60 11.45
C TRP A 169 -1.58 -9.74 11.25
N TYR A 170 -0.41 -10.28 11.59
CA TYR A 170 0.88 -9.62 11.35
C TYR A 170 1.45 -10.12 10.03
N HIS A 171 2.08 -9.24 9.25
CA HIS A 171 2.54 -9.55 7.88
C HIS A 171 3.53 -10.71 7.79
N ASP A 172 4.26 -11.01 8.88
CA ASP A 172 5.25 -12.08 8.98
C ASP A 172 4.82 -13.21 9.94
N GLY A 173 3.60 -13.16 10.45
CA GLY A 173 3.09 -14.14 11.42
C GLY A 173 3.70 -14.05 12.82
N THR A 174 4.46 -12.99 13.12
CA THR A 174 5.10 -12.78 14.41
C THR A 174 4.72 -11.43 15.03
N VAL A 175 4.96 -11.29 16.34
CA VAL A 175 4.78 -10.00 17.03
C VAL A 175 5.72 -8.90 16.53
N CYS A 176 6.73 -9.22 15.72
CA CYS A 176 7.66 -8.25 15.16
C CYS A 176 7.13 -7.61 13.86
N GLY A 177 6.14 -8.22 13.22
CA GLY A 177 5.59 -7.78 11.95
C GLY A 177 4.74 -6.51 12.01
N ILE A 178 4.32 -6.04 10.84
CA ILE A 178 3.31 -5.00 10.66
C ILE A 178 1.95 -5.64 10.94
N ALA A 179 1.16 -5.05 11.83
CA ALA A 179 -0.17 -5.51 12.18
C ALA A 179 -1.25 -4.86 11.30
N ASP A 180 -2.37 -5.56 11.17
CA ASP A 180 -3.65 -5.03 10.66
C ASP A 180 -3.62 -4.50 9.20
N LEU A 181 -2.67 -4.95 8.35
CA LEU A 181 -2.62 -4.58 6.92
C LEU A 181 -3.86 -5.02 6.12
N LYS A 182 -4.66 -5.91 6.69
CA LYS A 182 -5.90 -6.39 6.07
C LYS A 182 -7.09 -6.09 6.95
N GLY A 183 -8.09 -5.43 6.37
CA GLY A 183 -9.33 -5.11 7.07
C GLY A 183 -9.19 -3.89 8.00
N ASP A 184 -10.05 -3.82 8.98
CA ASP A 184 -10.23 -2.75 9.92
C ASP A 184 -10.63 -1.42 9.27
N VAL A 185 -9.71 -0.67 8.67
CA VAL A 185 -9.99 0.55 7.91
C VAL A 185 -9.24 0.57 6.59
N TRP A 186 -9.83 1.19 5.55
CA TRP A 186 -9.12 1.47 4.31
C TRP A 186 -7.93 2.39 4.54
N GLU A 187 -6.80 2.08 3.92
CA GLU A 187 -5.57 2.84 4.02
C GLU A 187 -5.24 3.56 2.70
N TRP A 188 -5.17 4.88 2.72
CA TRP A 188 -4.70 5.65 1.58
C TRP A 188 -3.25 5.32 1.26
N SER A 189 -2.93 5.26 -0.05
CA SER A 189 -1.58 4.96 -0.53
C SER A 189 -1.14 6.00 -1.54
N GLY A 190 0.04 6.60 -1.31
CA GLY A 190 0.60 7.64 -2.17
C GLY A 190 1.33 7.10 -3.40
N GLY A 191 1.66 7.99 -4.35
CA GLY A 191 2.52 7.67 -5.49
C GLY A 191 1.88 6.88 -6.64
N LEU A 192 0.57 6.61 -6.58
CA LEU A 192 -0.20 5.96 -7.65
C LEU A 192 -1.53 6.66 -7.82
N ARG A 193 -1.92 6.89 -9.08
CA ARG A 193 -3.27 7.35 -9.44
C ARG A 193 -3.71 6.79 -10.79
N PHE A 194 -5.01 6.92 -11.06
CA PHE A 194 -5.61 6.65 -12.37
C PHE A 194 -6.27 7.93 -12.88
N VAL A 195 -5.89 8.36 -14.09
CA VAL A 195 -6.48 9.53 -14.78
C VAL A 195 -7.26 9.02 -15.97
N PHE A 196 -8.59 9.06 -15.93
CA PHE A 196 -9.45 8.44 -16.93
C PHE A 196 -8.98 7.02 -17.28
N GLY A 197 -8.61 6.22 -16.27
CA GLY A 197 -8.10 4.86 -16.41
C GLY A 197 -6.62 4.74 -16.81
N GLU A 198 -5.90 5.82 -17.13
CA GLU A 198 -4.46 5.79 -17.36
C GLU A 198 -3.71 5.61 -16.03
N VAL A 199 -2.82 4.64 -15.98
CA VAL A 199 -1.97 4.37 -14.81
C VAL A 199 -0.86 5.42 -14.74
N GLN A 200 -0.83 6.18 -13.66
CA GLN A 200 0.21 7.19 -13.42
C GLN A 200 0.84 6.99 -12.04
N VAL A 201 2.17 7.04 -12.00
CA VAL A 201 2.97 6.84 -10.79
C VAL A 201 3.97 7.98 -10.59
N LEU A 202 4.42 8.20 -9.37
CA LEU A 202 5.68 8.86 -9.12
C LEU A 202 6.82 7.83 -9.31
N ALA A 203 7.97 8.27 -9.84
CA ALA A 203 9.08 7.36 -10.14
C ALA A 203 9.55 6.63 -8.87
N ASP A 204 9.61 5.31 -8.92
CA ASP A 204 10.04 4.45 -7.84
C ASP A 204 9.27 4.73 -6.53
N ASN A 205 9.98 5.11 -5.45
CA ASN A 205 9.42 5.54 -4.18
C ASN A 205 9.54 7.06 -3.96
N SER A 206 9.62 7.85 -5.03
CA SER A 206 9.81 9.31 -4.91
C SER A 206 8.61 10.03 -4.24
N ALA A 207 7.47 9.36 -4.11
CA ALA A 207 6.34 9.85 -3.30
C ALA A 207 6.64 9.91 -1.78
N ALA A 208 7.71 9.26 -1.34
CA ALA A 208 8.20 9.34 0.05
C ALA A 208 8.93 10.65 0.36
N ASP A 209 9.29 11.43 -0.66
CA ASP A 209 9.91 12.74 -0.50
C ASP A 209 8.86 13.85 -0.63
N LEU A 210 8.78 14.72 0.37
CA LEU A 210 7.80 15.81 0.44
C LEU A 210 7.97 16.88 -0.65
N ASP A 211 9.17 17.00 -1.21
CA ASP A 211 9.45 17.90 -2.33
C ASP A 211 8.82 17.43 -3.65
N ASN A 212 8.26 16.21 -3.66
CA ASN A 212 7.53 15.65 -4.79
C ASN A 212 6.00 15.69 -4.55
N PRO A 213 5.33 16.78 -4.93
CA PRO A 213 3.90 16.93 -4.65
C PRO A 213 3.06 15.90 -5.41
N GLN A 214 1.98 15.42 -4.76
CA GLN A 214 1.07 14.42 -5.29
C GLN A 214 -0.31 15.00 -5.67
N ASN A 215 -0.44 16.33 -5.74
CA ASN A 215 -1.67 16.97 -6.22
C ASN A 215 -1.90 16.73 -7.72
N ALA A 216 -3.13 16.98 -8.17
CA ALA A 216 -3.55 16.68 -9.55
C ALA A 216 -2.69 17.37 -10.62
N SER A 217 -2.14 18.56 -10.35
CA SER A 217 -1.35 19.34 -11.29
C SER A 217 0.17 19.08 -11.20
N SER A 218 0.62 18.18 -10.34
CA SER A 218 2.05 17.89 -10.18
C SER A 218 2.69 17.35 -11.47
N ALA A 219 3.84 17.89 -11.83
CA ALA A 219 4.67 17.38 -12.93
C ALA A 219 5.44 16.09 -12.59
N MET A 220 5.38 15.66 -11.31
CA MET A 220 6.04 14.44 -10.86
C MET A 220 5.34 13.16 -11.33
N TRP A 221 4.06 13.24 -11.68
CA TRP A 221 3.33 12.10 -12.22
C TRP A 221 3.89 11.68 -13.58
N LYS A 222 4.07 10.35 -13.74
CA LYS A 222 4.53 9.71 -14.97
C LYS A 222 3.56 8.62 -15.37
N ALA A 223 3.32 8.47 -16.67
CA ALA A 223 2.63 7.30 -17.22
C ALA A 223 3.65 6.19 -17.50
N ILE A 224 3.19 4.96 -17.57
CA ILE A 224 4.03 3.80 -17.89
C ILE A 224 3.90 3.51 -19.38
N ASP A 225 5.00 3.53 -20.14
CA ASP A 225 5.00 3.11 -21.55
C ASP A 225 4.64 1.61 -21.65
N ALA A 226 3.65 1.30 -22.46
CA ALA A 226 3.07 -0.04 -22.54
C ALA A 226 4.02 -1.08 -23.18
N THR A 227 5.01 -0.67 -23.93
CA THR A 227 5.97 -1.56 -24.59
C THR A 227 7.19 -1.78 -23.74
N SER A 228 7.84 -0.70 -23.33
CA SER A 228 9.14 -0.71 -22.64
C SER A 228 9.03 -0.75 -21.11
N GLY A 229 7.88 -0.37 -20.53
CA GLY A 229 7.73 -0.15 -19.09
C GLY A 229 8.42 1.12 -18.58
N SER A 230 9.04 1.91 -19.44
CA SER A 230 9.69 3.16 -19.04
C SER A 230 8.66 4.21 -18.62
N LEU A 231 9.05 5.11 -17.74
CA LEU A 231 8.22 6.24 -17.35
C LEU A 231 8.27 7.33 -18.40
N ILE A 232 7.09 7.84 -18.80
CA ILE A 232 6.90 8.89 -19.81
C ILE A 232 6.02 9.99 -19.26
N ASP A 233 6.13 11.21 -19.80
CA ASP A 233 5.31 12.33 -19.36
C ASP A 233 3.86 12.16 -19.82
N PRO A 234 2.88 12.20 -18.87
CA PRO A 234 1.48 12.07 -19.22
C PRO A 234 0.93 13.37 -19.84
N LYS A 235 -0.10 13.24 -20.70
CA LYS A 235 -0.81 14.40 -21.23
C LYS A 235 -1.80 15.04 -20.23
N GLY A 236 -2.07 14.40 -19.11
CA GLY A 236 -3.00 14.89 -18.09
C GLY A 236 -4.48 14.62 -18.36
N ASP A 237 -4.82 14.14 -19.54
CA ASP A 237 -6.20 13.82 -19.97
C ASP A 237 -6.47 12.31 -20.09
N GLY A 238 -5.55 11.46 -19.59
CA GLY A 238 -5.62 10.00 -19.69
C GLY A 238 -5.39 9.44 -21.10
N ARG A 239 -4.94 10.29 -22.07
CA ARG A 239 -4.78 9.91 -23.49
C ARG A 239 -3.34 9.93 -23.96
N THR A 240 -2.39 9.70 -23.08
CA THR A 240 -0.97 9.59 -23.46
C THR A 240 -0.79 8.44 -24.45
N ALA A 241 -0.08 8.70 -25.55
CA ALA A 241 0.18 7.70 -26.57
C ALA A 241 1.00 6.55 -25.97
N ASN A 242 0.64 5.30 -26.30
CA ASN A 242 1.30 4.08 -25.87
C ASN A 242 1.46 3.93 -24.33
N SER A 243 0.68 4.65 -23.51
CA SER A 243 0.69 4.44 -22.05
C SER A 243 -0.20 3.27 -21.64
N VAL A 244 0.12 2.68 -20.47
CA VAL A 244 -0.71 1.65 -19.83
C VAL A 244 -1.98 2.29 -19.29
N LYS A 245 -3.13 1.71 -19.68
CA LYS A 245 -4.47 2.11 -19.26
C LYS A 245 -5.28 0.89 -18.82
N VAL A 246 -6.36 1.11 -18.11
CA VAL A 246 -7.30 0.05 -17.72
C VAL A 246 -8.59 0.19 -18.52
N ASP A 247 -8.89 -0.77 -19.37
CA ASP A 247 -10.20 -0.96 -20.00
C ASP A 247 -11.05 -1.96 -19.20
N ILE A 248 -12.37 -1.95 -19.43
CA ILE A 248 -13.31 -2.90 -18.84
C ILE A 248 -13.78 -3.88 -19.94
N VAL A 249 -13.24 -5.10 -19.90
CA VAL A 249 -13.54 -6.14 -20.88
C VAL A 249 -14.26 -7.29 -20.20
N SER A 250 -15.47 -7.59 -20.65
CA SER A 250 -16.32 -8.63 -20.05
C SER A 250 -16.52 -8.50 -18.53
N GLY A 251 -16.65 -7.25 -18.05
CA GLY A 251 -16.84 -6.94 -16.62
C GLY A 251 -15.59 -7.08 -15.75
N LYS A 252 -14.40 -7.16 -16.34
CA LYS A 252 -13.11 -7.30 -15.66
C LYS A 252 -12.12 -6.25 -16.14
N MET A 253 -11.14 -5.92 -15.28
CA MET A 253 -10.06 -5.01 -15.63
C MET A 253 -9.09 -5.65 -16.63
N GLN A 254 -8.70 -4.90 -17.65
CA GLN A 254 -7.66 -5.29 -18.60
C GLN A 254 -6.71 -4.13 -18.85
N TYR A 255 -5.43 -4.34 -18.60
CA TYR A 255 -4.39 -3.39 -19.03
C TYR A 255 -4.27 -3.37 -20.55
N THR A 256 -4.30 -2.18 -21.13
CA THR A 256 -4.29 -1.93 -22.56
C THR A 256 -3.67 -0.58 -22.89
N THR A 257 -3.49 -0.25 -24.16
CA THR A 257 -3.08 1.10 -24.63
C THR A 257 -4.27 1.98 -25.01
N THR A 258 -5.47 1.39 -25.16
CA THR A 258 -6.67 2.11 -25.61
C THR A 258 -7.88 1.66 -24.80
N ILE A 259 -8.59 2.60 -24.20
CA ILE A 259 -9.84 2.32 -23.50
C ILE A 259 -10.98 2.38 -24.52
N ALA A 260 -11.60 1.22 -24.76
CA ALA A 260 -12.78 1.10 -25.60
C ALA A 260 -14.09 1.23 -24.79
N ASN A 261 -14.04 0.89 -23.49
CA ASN A 261 -15.20 0.82 -22.61
C ASN A 261 -14.95 1.68 -21.35
N ALA A 262 -15.14 2.99 -21.47
CA ALA A 262 -15.16 3.90 -20.33
C ALA A 262 -16.52 3.86 -19.64
N THR A 263 -16.86 2.69 -19.06
CA THR A 263 -18.22 2.43 -18.52
C THR A 263 -18.37 2.76 -17.03
N GLY A 264 -17.30 3.22 -16.39
CA GLY A 264 -17.31 3.57 -14.98
C GLY A 264 -16.83 2.43 -14.08
N ASN A 265 -17.66 1.98 -13.15
CA ASN A 265 -17.24 1.08 -12.08
C ASN A 265 -17.04 -0.37 -12.54
N VAL A 266 -15.92 -0.95 -12.16
CA VAL A 266 -15.64 -2.39 -12.28
C VAL A 266 -15.14 -2.93 -10.94
N ASN A 267 -15.57 -4.14 -10.61
CA ASN A 267 -15.08 -4.92 -9.48
C ASN A 267 -14.75 -6.32 -9.98
N CYS A 268 -13.51 -6.76 -9.82
CA CYS A 268 -13.08 -8.10 -10.20
C CYS A 268 -12.01 -8.60 -9.22
N LYS A 269 -11.73 -9.89 -9.23
CA LYS A 269 -10.64 -10.45 -8.43
C LYS A 269 -9.31 -10.02 -9.00
N PHE A 270 -8.31 -9.83 -8.14
CA PHE A 270 -6.95 -9.45 -8.55
C PHE A 270 -6.38 -10.43 -9.59
N ALA A 271 -6.59 -11.74 -9.43
CA ALA A 271 -6.18 -12.75 -10.40
C ALA A 271 -6.92 -12.70 -11.76
N GLU A 272 -8.02 -11.96 -11.84
CA GLU A 272 -8.81 -11.82 -13.07
C GLU A 272 -8.37 -10.61 -13.91
N ILE A 273 -7.47 -9.78 -13.40
CA ILE A 273 -6.86 -8.66 -14.13
C ILE A 273 -5.95 -9.22 -15.22
N THR A 274 -6.21 -8.85 -16.47
CA THR A 274 -5.48 -9.33 -17.63
C THR A 274 -4.70 -8.22 -18.34
N CYS A 275 -3.85 -8.60 -19.30
CA CYS A 275 -3.16 -7.67 -20.18
C CYS A 275 -3.53 -7.98 -21.64
N ALA A 276 -3.90 -6.95 -22.39
CA ALA A 276 -4.02 -7.04 -23.83
C ALA A 276 -2.66 -7.33 -24.50
N ALA A 277 -2.65 -7.76 -25.76
CA ALA A 277 -1.42 -8.00 -26.52
C ALA A 277 -0.55 -6.75 -26.71
N SER A 278 -1.16 -5.56 -26.58
CA SER A 278 -0.45 -4.27 -26.64
C SER A 278 0.46 -4.00 -25.43
N ILE A 279 0.33 -4.76 -24.34
CA ILE A 279 1.18 -4.61 -23.14
C ILE A 279 2.38 -5.54 -23.24
N GLY A 280 3.57 -4.96 -23.40
CA GLY A 280 4.83 -5.69 -23.51
C GLY A 280 5.27 -6.37 -22.21
N ALA A 281 6.20 -7.30 -22.31
CA ALA A 281 6.70 -8.04 -21.15
C ALA A 281 7.36 -7.12 -20.09
N ALA A 282 8.07 -6.08 -20.55
CA ALA A 282 8.71 -5.13 -19.65
C ALA A 282 7.68 -4.31 -18.85
N ALA A 283 6.61 -3.83 -19.49
CA ALA A 283 5.54 -3.12 -18.80
C ALA A 283 4.79 -4.04 -17.80
N LYS A 284 4.56 -5.31 -18.15
CA LYS A 284 3.99 -6.30 -17.22
C LYS A 284 4.87 -6.48 -15.99
N ALA A 285 6.19 -6.58 -16.16
CA ALA A 285 7.12 -6.71 -15.05
C ALA A 285 7.09 -5.48 -14.11
N VAL A 286 6.94 -4.27 -14.66
CA VAL A 286 6.75 -3.05 -13.86
C VAL A 286 5.44 -3.10 -13.08
N LEU A 287 4.33 -3.46 -13.73
CA LEU A 287 3.03 -3.61 -13.05
C LEU A 287 3.08 -4.65 -11.92
N GLN A 288 3.79 -5.76 -12.13
CA GLN A 288 3.99 -6.78 -11.10
C GLN A 288 4.83 -6.25 -9.92
N ALA A 289 5.93 -5.56 -10.20
CA ALA A 289 6.76 -4.96 -9.15
C ALA A 289 6.06 -3.87 -8.34
N LEU A 290 5.04 -3.22 -8.93
CA LEU A 290 4.20 -2.22 -8.27
C LEU A 290 2.94 -2.80 -7.59
N GLY A 291 2.80 -4.13 -7.54
CA GLY A 291 1.61 -4.77 -6.95
C GLY A 291 0.31 -4.48 -7.68
N LEU A 292 0.37 -4.24 -9.00
CA LEU A 292 -0.78 -3.92 -9.84
C LEU A 292 -1.20 -5.06 -10.76
N LEU A 293 -0.35 -6.05 -10.93
CA LEU A 293 -0.62 -7.24 -11.73
C LEU A 293 -0.21 -8.49 -10.95
N CYS A 294 -1.14 -9.45 -10.82
CA CYS A 294 -0.93 -10.68 -10.09
C CYS A 294 0.28 -11.47 -10.63
N THR A 295 1.13 -11.94 -9.73
CA THR A 295 2.31 -12.76 -10.06
C THR A 295 2.05 -14.26 -9.91
N ASP A 296 1.06 -14.64 -9.07
CA ASP A 296 0.65 -16.03 -8.82
C ASP A 296 -0.87 -16.10 -8.61
N THR A 297 -1.58 -16.64 -9.58
CA THR A 297 -3.04 -16.78 -9.56
C THR A 297 -3.55 -17.91 -8.68
N SER A 298 -2.67 -18.75 -8.16
CA SER A 298 -3.00 -19.89 -7.28
C SER A 298 -3.01 -19.53 -5.79
N ALA A 299 -2.43 -18.40 -5.42
CA ALA A 299 -2.34 -17.97 -4.03
C ALA A 299 -3.66 -17.39 -3.49
N ASP A 300 -3.87 -17.46 -2.17
CA ASP A 300 -5.07 -16.95 -1.49
C ASP A 300 -5.33 -15.46 -1.79
N TYR A 301 -4.28 -14.67 -1.93
CA TYR A 301 -4.39 -13.24 -2.23
C TYR A 301 -5.05 -12.96 -3.58
N ALA A 302 -4.95 -13.89 -4.53
CA ALA A 302 -5.50 -13.74 -5.87
C ALA A 302 -7.05 -13.62 -5.88
N THR A 303 -7.70 -13.98 -4.77
CA THR A 303 -9.16 -13.85 -4.59
C THR A 303 -9.58 -12.47 -4.09
N SER A 304 -8.64 -11.60 -3.68
CA SER A 304 -8.93 -10.24 -3.25
C SER A 304 -9.62 -9.45 -4.36
N GLN A 305 -10.65 -8.69 -4.00
CA GLN A 305 -11.39 -7.84 -4.93
C GLN A 305 -10.64 -6.54 -5.19
N CYS A 306 -10.56 -6.15 -6.45
CA CYS A 306 -10.06 -4.85 -6.89
C CYS A 306 -11.22 -4.05 -7.50
N TYR A 307 -11.26 -2.75 -7.18
CA TYR A 307 -12.27 -1.82 -7.68
C TYR A 307 -11.61 -0.65 -8.40
N LEU A 308 -12.17 -0.28 -9.54
CA LEU A 308 -11.76 0.90 -10.30
C LEU A 308 -12.96 1.54 -11.00
N ASN A 309 -12.91 2.87 -11.16
CA ASN A 309 -13.74 3.60 -12.12
C ASN A 309 -12.81 4.21 -13.18
N ASN A 310 -12.87 3.72 -14.41
CA ASN A 310 -11.98 4.16 -15.49
C ASN A 310 -12.52 5.36 -16.28
N ALA A 311 -13.68 5.90 -15.91
CA ALA A 311 -14.28 7.08 -16.53
C ALA A 311 -14.03 8.38 -15.73
N GLU A 312 -13.52 8.27 -14.52
CA GLU A 312 -13.28 9.42 -13.64
C GLU A 312 -11.98 10.16 -13.98
N ALA A 313 -12.01 11.48 -13.82
CA ALA A 313 -10.88 12.35 -14.11
C ALA A 313 -9.66 12.01 -13.27
N GLU A 314 -9.84 11.61 -12.01
CA GLU A 314 -8.78 11.16 -11.12
C GLU A 314 -9.31 10.18 -10.09
N ARG A 315 -8.56 9.11 -9.86
CA ARG A 315 -8.75 8.17 -8.75
C ARG A 315 -7.42 7.95 -8.04
N LEU A 316 -7.41 8.24 -6.75
CA LEU A 316 -6.33 7.90 -5.85
C LEU A 316 -6.61 6.54 -5.22
N VAL A 317 -5.59 5.88 -4.68
CA VAL A 317 -5.66 4.48 -4.28
C VAL A 317 -5.75 4.36 -2.76
N TYR A 318 -6.61 3.45 -2.30
CA TYR A 318 -6.62 2.92 -0.94
C TYR A 318 -6.59 1.39 -0.97
N ARG A 319 -6.08 0.79 0.09
CA ARG A 319 -5.78 -0.63 0.18
C ARG A 319 -6.24 -1.24 1.51
N GLY A 320 -6.06 -2.55 1.68
CA GLY A 320 -6.29 -3.27 2.94
C GLY A 320 -7.72 -3.77 3.16
N GLY A 321 -8.72 -3.02 2.75
CA GLY A 321 -10.12 -3.36 3.04
C GLY A 321 -10.64 -2.74 4.34
N TYR A 322 -11.79 -3.21 4.84
CA TYR A 322 -12.40 -2.70 6.07
C TYR A 322 -13.15 -3.81 6.81
N TRP A 323 -13.60 -3.52 8.03
CA TRP A 323 -14.19 -4.48 8.97
C TRP A 323 -15.44 -5.24 8.48
N GLY A 324 -16.16 -4.72 7.49
CA GLY A 324 -17.46 -5.22 7.05
C GLY A 324 -17.45 -6.02 5.76
N ASN A 325 -16.27 -6.31 5.15
CA ASN A 325 -16.23 -7.03 3.88
C ASN A 325 -15.00 -7.92 3.74
N SER A 326 -15.25 -9.23 3.78
CA SER A 326 -14.20 -10.25 3.67
C SER A 326 -13.68 -10.48 2.23
N ALA A 327 -14.26 -9.82 1.22
CA ALA A 327 -13.83 -9.95 -0.16
C ALA A 327 -12.56 -9.12 -0.47
N PHE A 328 -12.30 -8.06 0.30
CA PHE A 328 -11.11 -7.23 0.14
C PHE A 328 -9.95 -7.77 1.00
N GLY A 329 -8.73 -7.50 0.59
CA GLY A 329 -7.53 -8.01 1.24
C GLY A 329 -6.32 -7.13 1.03
N LEU A 330 -5.14 -7.72 1.17
CA LEU A 330 -3.87 -7.01 1.05
C LEU A 330 -3.62 -6.45 -0.37
N PHE A 331 -4.17 -7.09 -1.39
CA PHE A 331 -3.98 -6.78 -2.82
C PHE A 331 -5.17 -6.06 -3.40
#